data_f802f8dfe058b98e049300cf62a4576d
#
_entry.id   f802f8dfe058b98e049300cf62a4576d
#
_cell.length_a   1.000
_cell.length_b   1.000
_cell.length_c   1.000
_cell.angle_alpha   90.00
_cell.angle_beta   90.00
_cell.angle_gamma   90.00
#
_symmetry.space_group_name_H-M   'P 1'
#
loop_
_entity.id
_entity.type
_entity.pdbx_description
1 polymer ?
#
loop_
_entity_poly.entity_id
_entity_poly.type
_entity_poly.pdbx_seq_one_letter_code
_entity_poly.pdbx_strand_id
1 'polypeptide(L)'
;MNSKKSLLSDRAPFQAIVDRPPLKMPDDARMLVWIIVNVEHWTIERTMPRSVLPPPMGQPLMPDLPNWSWHEYGMRVGFWRIFDALQQRGITPTLAINGIVCESYPSIAQAAHKANWEFMGHGYIQGPMHKVDDQVQAIDQTIQSIKKLTGKAPVGWESPGLSETDDTLDYLSAAGITYVANWVMDDLPDWLHAKPKPVLAVPYTVELNDIPLMAVQYHRSDEMYHRGVLQLDRLWRDAAKIPRVMAISVHPYITGVPHRIDADRKSTRLNSSH
;
A
#
# COMPACT_ATOMS: atom_id res chain seq x y z
N MET A 1 -6.24 4.90 -38.66
CA MET A 1 -4.89 5.02 -38.06
C MET A 1 -4.87 4.10 -36.85
N ASN A 2 -4.14 2.97 -36.91
CA ASN A 2 -3.93 2.14 -35.74
C ASN A 2 -3.06 2.93 -34.76
N SER A 3 -3.65 3.48 -33.72
CA SER A 3 -2.86 4.03 -32.60
C SER A 3 -2.05 2.88 -32.03
N LYS A 4 -0.73 2.96 -32.09
CA LYS A 4 0.15 1.99 -31.45
C LYS A 4 -0.24 1.92 -29.97
N LYS A 5 -0.55 0.72 -29.45
CA LYS A 5 -0.90 0.54 -28.04
C LYS A 5 0.32 0.98 -27.21
N SER A 6 0.12 1.83 -26.20
CA SER A 6 1.19 2.21 -25.27
C SER A 6 1.54 1.01 -24.41
N LEU A 7 2.81 0.67 -24.33
CA LEU A 7 3.31 -0.35 -23.41
C LEU A 7 3.56 0.28 -22.03
N LEU A 8 3.60 -0.55 -21.00
CA LEU A 8 3.96 -0.08 -19.64
C LEU A 8 5.30 0.68 -19.63
N SER A 9 6.30 0.20 -20.38
CA SER A 9 7.60 0.87 -20.51
C SER A 9 7.54 2.28 -21.10
N ASP A 10 6.50 2.60 -21.89
CA ASP A 10 6.32 3.91 -22.49
C ASP A 10 5.64 4.92 -21.53
N ARG A 11 5.12 4.43 -20.39
CA ARG A 11 4.39 5.24 -19.40
C ARG A 11 5.30 6.12 -18.56
N ALA A 12 6.54 5.68 -18.30
CA ALA A 12 7.54 6.34 -17.47
C ALA A 12 8.87 6.47 -18.23
N PRO A 13 9.08 7.54 -19.02
CA PRO A 13 10.36 7.78 -19.67
C PRO A 13 11.49 7.85 -18.64
N PHE A 14 12.61 7.22 -18.94
CA PHE A 14 13.76 7.23 -18.03
C PHE A 14 14.30 8.65 -17.84
N GLN A 15 14.45 9.02 -16.58
CA GLN A 15 15.17 10.24 -16.17
C GLN A 15 15.93 9.94 -14.86
N ALA A 16 17.26 10.04 -14.90
CA ALA A 16 18.05 9.84 -13.71
C ALA A 16 17.77 10.91 -12.64
N ILE A 17 17.81 10.55 -11.37
CA ILE A 17 17.53 11.49 -10.26
C ILE A 17 18.44 12.72 -10.28
N VAL A 18 19.66 12.59 -10.80
CA VAL A 18 20.64 13.69 -10.90
C VAL A 18 20.26 14.72 -12.01
N ASP A 19 19.39 14.33 -12.93
CA ASP A 19 18.92 15.17 -14.05
C ASP A 19 17.50 15.72 -13.76
N ARG A 20 16.94 15.40 -12.57
CA ARG A 20 15.60 15.85 -12.20
C ARG A 20 15.62 17.33 -11.82
N PRO A 21 14.63 18.11 -12.27
CA PRO A 21 14.50 19.48 -11.82
C PRO A 21 14.25 19.54 -10.31
N PRO A 22 14.62 20.61 -9.62
CA PRO A 22 14.32 20.79 -8.21
C PRO A 22 12.81 20.62 -7.95
N LEU A 23 12.46 19.69 -7.05
CA LEU A 23 11.09 19.51 -6.58
C LEU A 23 10.87 20.35 -5.34
N LYS A 24 9.74 21.08 -5.30
CA LYS A 24 9.29 21.78 -4.11
C LYS A 24 8.13 21.00 -3.49
N MET A 25 8.34 20.50 -2.27
CA MET A 25 7.29 19.85 -1.50
C MET A 25 6.36 20.86 -0.83
N PRO A 26 5.13 20.49 -0.48
CA PRO A 26 4.26 21.31 0.36
C PRO A 26 4.98 21.74 1.65
N ASP A 27 4.71 22.97 2.11
CA ASP A 27 5.30 23.55 3.33
C ASP A 27 6.84 23.57 3.34
N ASP A 28 7.46 23.60 2.16
CA ASP A 28 8.91 23.48 1.98
C ASP A 28 9.51 22.24 2.69
N ALA A 29 8.70 21.18 2.83
CA ALA A 29 9.11 19.96 3.48
C ALA A 29 10.31 19.32 2.76
N ARG A 30 11.33 19.00 3.53
CA ARG A 30 12.54 18.34 3.03
C ARG A 30 12.32 16.85 2.79
N MET A 31 11.43 16.24 3.56
CA MET A 31 11.13 14.83 3.48
C MET A 31 9.66 14.56 3.82
N LEU A 32 9.03 13.67 3.06
CA LEU A 32 7.72 13.12 3.34
C LEU A 32 7.86 11.66 3.78
N VAL A 33 7.35 11.33 4.96
CA VAL A 33 7.19 9.93 5.40
C VAL A 33 5.73 9.54 5.25
N TRP A 34 5.46 8.55 4.42
CA TRP A 34 4.13 8.11 4.05
C TRP A 34 3.84 6.72 4.62
N ILE A 35 2.90 6.64 5.55
CA ILE A 35 2.46 5.37 6.14
C ILE A 35 1.24 4.86 5.38
N ILE A 36 1.30 3.62 4.91
CA ILE A 36 0.22 2.94 4.19
C ILE A 36 -0.22 1.72 5.02
N VAL A 37 -1.50 1.64 5.32
CA VAL A 37 -2.11 0.47 5.97
C VAL A 37 -2.96 -0.25 4.93
N ASN A 38 -2.59 -1.49 4.61
CA ASN A 38 -3.26 -2.30 3.60
C ASN A 38 -4.33 -3.16 4.25
N VAL A 39 -5.59 -2.95 3.88
CA VAL A 39 -6.73 -3.72 4.40
C VAL A 39 -7.40 -4.47 3.26
N GLU A 40 -7.19 -5.78 3.27
CA GLU A 40 -7.47 -6.66 2.15
C GLU A 40 -8.54 -7.69 2.50
N HIS A 41 -9.50 -7.88 1.59
CA HIS A 41 -10.49 -8.93 1.69
C HIS A 41 -10.07 -10.16 0.86
N TRP A 42 -9.86 -11.27 1.53
CA TRP A 42 -9.50 -12.54 0.93
C TRP A 42 -10.67 -13.53 1.04
N THR A 43 -11.10 -14.09 -0.10
CA THR A 43 -12.17 -15.08 -0.14
C THR A 43 -11.61 -16.47 0.18
N ILE A 44 -12.32 -17.20 1.07
CA ILE A 44 -11.90 -18.55 1.50
C ILE A 44 -11.97 -19.60 0.37
N GLU A 45 -12.75 -19.32 -0.65
CA GLU A 45 -12.96 -20.20 -1.82
C GLU A 45 -11.79 -20.16 -2.81
N ARG A 46 -10.78 -19.33 -2.56
CA ARG A 46 -9.59 -19.20 -3.41
C ARG A 46 -8.35 -19.64 -2.66
N THR A 47 -7.33 -20.09 -3.42
CA THR A 47 -6.01 -20.34 -2.85
C THR A 47 -5.44 -19.06 -2.24
N MET A 48 -4.91 -19.19 -1.02
CA MET A 48 -4.27 -18.08 -0.34
C MET A 48 -2.89 -17.77 -0.95
N PRO A 49 -2.57 -16.52 -1.23
CA PRO A 49 -1.30 -16.16 -1.91
C PRO A 49 -0.10 -16.21 -0.97
N ARG A 50 -0.35 -16.18 0.33
CA ARG A 50 0.65 -16.24 1.38
C ARG A 50 0.29 -17.34 2.37
N SER A 51 1.28 -18.11 2.77
CA SER A 51 1.11 -19.20 3.72
C SER A 51 1.98 -18.96 4.94
N VAL A 52 1.34 -18.86 6.10
CA VAL A 52 2.04 -18.94 7.38
C VAL A 52 2.24 -20.42 7.74
N LEU A 53 1.33 -21.26 7.26
CA LEU A 53 1.39 -22.70 7.41
C LEU A 53 1.40 -23.34 6.01
N PRO A 54 2.51 -24.01 5.60
CA PRO A 54 2.56 -24.71 4.31
C PRO A 54 1.57 -25.88 4.29
N PRO A 55 1.05 -26.25 3.10
CA PRO A 55 0.13 -27.38 2.98
C PRO A 55 0.74 -28.68 3.52
N PRO A 56 0.01 -29.48 4.32
CA PRO A 56 0.48 -30.76 4.78
C PRO A 56 0.84 -31.67 3.60
N MET A 57 2.01 -32.32 3.66
CA MET A 57 2.52 -33.21 2.60
C MET A 57 2.54 -32.58 1.19
N GLY A 58 2.63 -31.23 1.10
CA GLY A 58 2.65 -30.51 -0.16
C GLY A 58 1.33 -30.49 -0.94
N GLN A 59 0.23 -30.96 -0.35
CA GLN A 59 -1.08 -30.95 -0.99
C GLN A 59 -1.84 -29.65 -0.63
N PRO A 60 -2.23 -28.83 -1.61
CA PRO A 60 -3.02 -27.62 -1.35
C PRO A 60 -4.32 -27.96 -0.63
N LEU A 61 -4.62 -27.22 0.44
CA LEU A 61 -5.90 -27.29 1.11
C LEU A 61 -6.92 -26.42 0.37
N MET A 62 -8.13 -26.95 0.17
CA MET A 62 -9.26 -26.18 -0.34
C MET A 62 -10.53 -26.58 0.43
N PRO A 63 -11.10 -25.68 1.22
CA PRO A 63 -10.61 -24.33 1.52
C PRO A 63 -9.33 -24.32 2.36
N ASP A 64 -8.46 -23.34 2.14
CA ASP A 64 -7.24 -23.15 2.93
C ASP A 64 -7.55 -22.40 4.24
N LEU A 65 -8.23 -23.09 5.15
CA LEU A 65 -8.71 -22.52 6.40
C LEU A 65 -7.59 -21.89 7.27
N PRO A 66 -6.43 -22.53 7.48
CA PRO A 66 -5.40 -21.97 8.37
C PRO A 66 -4.84 -20.64 7.83
N ASN A 67 -4.53 -20.55 6.54
CA ASN A 67 -3.97 -19.33 5.97
C ASN A 67 -5.04 -18.24 5.78
N TRP A 68 -6.26 -18.61 5.41
CA TRP A 68 -7.38 -17.66 5.41
C TRP A 68 -7.65 -17.10 6.81
N SER A 69 -7.70 -17.96 7.84
CA SER A 69 -7.92 -17.52 9.22
C SER A 69 -6.82 -16.59 9.74
N TRP A 70 -5.59 -16.76 9.25
CA TRP A 70 -4.49 -15.86 9.56
C TRP A 70 -4.75 -14.44 9.02
N HIS A 71 -5.28 -14.30 7.79
CA HIS A 71 -5.70 -13.00 7.26
C HIS A 71 -6.87 -12.42 8.06
N GLU A 72 -7.86 -13.27 8.41
CA GLU A 72 -8.99 -12.89 9.27
C GLU A 72 -8.55 -12.38 10.65
N TYR A 73 -7.51 -12.97 11.24
CA TYR A 73 -6.91 -12.44 12.47
C TYR A 73 -6.46 -10.98 12.30
N GLY A 74 -5.90 -10.65 11.14
CA GLY A 74 -5.55 -9.28 10.80
C GLY A 74 -6.75 -8.34 10.86
N MET A 75 -7.87 -8.74 10.27
CA MET A 75 -9.11 -7.95 10.24
C MET A 75 -9.75 -7.85 11.64
N ARG A 76 -9.75 -8.93 12.40
CA ARG A 76 -10.43 -9.00 13.71
C ARG A 76 -9.63 -8.34 14.83
N VAL A 77 -8.32 -8.43 14.79
CA VAL A 77 -7.44 -8.04 15.91
C VAL A 77 -6.28 -7.16 15.47
N GLY A 78 -5.56 -7.56 14.41
CA GLY A 78 -4.32 -6.90 14.00
C GLY A 78 -4.50 -5.45 13.60
N PHE A 79 -5.57 -5.14 12.87
CA PHE A 79 -5.90 -3.77 12.47
C PHE A 79 -6.01 -2.84 13.68
N TRP A 80 -6.67 -3.27 14.73
CA TRP A 80 -6.92 -2.43 15.91
C TRP A 80 -5.65 -2.08 16.67
N ARG A 81 -4.66 -2.99 16.69
CA ARG A 81 -3.34 -2.67 17.27
C ARG A 81 -2.59 -1.62 16.45
N ILE A 82 -2.62 -1.74 15.12
CA ILE A 82 -2.01 -0.73 14.22
C ILE A 82 -2.76 0.60 14.38
N PHE A 83 -4.08 0.56 14.37
CA PHE A 83 -4.93 1.75 14.56
C PHE A 83 -4.57 2.49 15.85
N ASP A 84 -4.57 1.78 16.99
CA ASP A 84 -4.23 2.35 18.29
C ASP A 84 -2.80 2.90 18.33
N ALA A 85 -1.84 2.17 17.74
CA ALA A 85 -0.44 2.59 17.70
C ALA A 85 -0.25 3.90 16.92
N LEU A 86 -0.95 4.06 15.81
CA LEU A 86 -0.91 5.29 14.99
C LEU A 86 -1.65 6.45 15.67
N GLN A 87 -2.84 6.20 16.22
CA GLN A 87 -3.62 7.21 16.95
C GLN A 87 -2.86 7.76 18.15
N GLN A 88 -2.23 6.91 18.95
CA GLN A 88 -1.42 7.32 20.11
C GLN A 88 -0.23 8.21 19.73
N ARG A 89 0.20 8.19 18.47
CA ARG A 89 1.31 9.00 17.95
C ARG A 89 0.87 10.20 17.12
N GLY A 90 -0.44 10.39 16.96
CA GLY A 90 -0.99 11.45 16.11
C GLY A 90 -0.65 11.27 14.62
N ILE A 91 -0.42 10.03 14.18
CA ILE A 91 -0.08 9.73 12.79
C ILE A 91 -1.37 9.39 12.03
N THR A 92 -1.60 10.12 10.93
CA THR A 92 -2.69 9.86 10.00
C THR A 92 -2.15 9.15 8.77
N PRO A 93 -2.39 7.83 8.60
CA PRO A 93 -1.93 7.08 7.44
C PRO A 93 -2.89 7.20 6.26
N THR A 94 -2.46 6.68 5.11
CA THR A 94 -3.33 6.34 3.99
C THR A 94 -3.78 4.88 4.15
N LEU A 95 -5.08 4.63 4.01
CA LEU A 95 -5.68 3.30 4.02
C LEU A 95 -5.82 2.80 2.58
N ALA A 96 -4.96 1.88 2.16
CA ALA A 96 -5.16 1.10 0.94
C ALA A 96 -6.21 0.02 1.22
N ILE A 97 -7.39 0.14 0.61
CA ILE A 97 -8.56 -0.67 0.98
C ILE A 97 -9.24 -1.29 -0.25
N ASN A 98 -9.51 -2.60 -0.19
CA ASN A 98 -10.42 -3.19 -1.16
C ASN A 98 -11.83 -2.62 -0.99
N GLY A 99 -12.51 -2.32 -2.11
CA GLY A 99 -13.84 -1.71 -2.08
C GLY A 99 -14.86 -2.48 -1.25
N ILE A 100 -14.86 -3.82 -1.34
CA ILE A 100 -15.77 -4.70 -0.60
C ILE A 100 -15.57 -4.64 0.92
N VAL A 101 -14.41 -4.23 1.42
CA VAL A 101 -14.15 -4.09 2.87
C VAL A 101 -15.09 -3.10 3.52
N CYS A 102 -15.51 -2.06 2.78
CA CYS A 102 -16.51 -1.11 3.29
C CYS A 102 -17.83 -1.78 3.71
N GLU A 103 -18.16 -2.93 3.11
CA GLU A 103 -19.37 -3.70 3.40
C GLU A 103 -19.08 -4.94 4.26
N SER A 104 -18.00 -5.66 3.98
CA SER A 104 -17.67 -6.90 4.69
C SER A 104 -17.05 -6.66 6.09
N TYR A 105 -16.33 -5.54 6.28
CA TYR A 105 -15.71 -5.18 7.57
C TYR A 105 -16.00 -3.70 7.94
N PRO A 106 -17.28 -3.32 8.08
CA PRO A 106 -17.67 -1.91 8.21
C PRO A 106 -17.06 -1.22 9.42
N SER A 107 -16.79 -1.94 10.52
CA SER A 107 -16.16 -1.36 11.71
C SER A 107 -14.78 -0.80 11.42
N ILE A 108 -13.98 -1.48 10.59
CA ILE A 108 -12.64 -1.04 10.18
C ILE A 108 -12.73 0.24 9.36
N ALA A 109 -13.52 0.19 8.30
CA ALA A 109 -13.68 1.32 7.38
C ALA A 109 -14.26 2.56 8.09
N GLN A 110 -15.26 2.38 8.98
CA GLN A 110 -15.83 3.46 9.78
C GLN A 110 -14.83 4.05 10.79
N ALA A 111 -14.01 3.22 11.44
CA ALA A 111 -13.00 3.70 12.38
C ALA A 111 -11.95 4.57 11.67
N ALA A 112 -11.43 4.10 10.52
CA ALA A 112 -10.49 4.85 9.71
C ALA A 112 -11.09 6.18 9.21
N HIS A 113 -12.35 6.15 8.74
CA HIS A 113 -13.05 7.36 8.30
C HIS A 113 -13.23 8.38 9.45
N LYS A 114 -13.65 7.93 10.64
CA LYS A 114 -13.79 8.80 11.82
C LYS A 114 -12.46 9.39 12.29
N ALA A 115 -11.36 8.67 12.05
CA ALA A 115 -10.01 9.14 12.35
C ALA A 115 -9.40 10.00 11.24
N ASN A 116 -10.19 10.37 10.22
CA ASN A 116 -9.77 11.17 9.05
C ASN A 116 -8.60 10.55 8.25
N TRP A 117 -8.50 9.22 8.21
CA TRP A 117 -7.53 8.59 7.34
C TRP A 117 -7.88 8.84 5.87
N GLU A 118 -6.88 9.01 5.02
CA GLU A 118 -7.08 9.02 3.59
C GLU A 118 -7.46 7.62 3.11
N PHE A 119 -8.40 7.52 2.16
CA PHE A 119 -8.78 6.27 1.54
C PHE A 119 -8.19 6.19 0.14
N MET A 120 -7.41 5.17 -0.13
CA MET A 120 -6.81 4.84 -1.41
C MET A 120 -7.42 3.54 -1.94
N GLY A 121 -7.87 3.52 -3.19
CA GLY A 121 -8.44 2.31 -3.79
C GLY A 121 -7.40 1.21 -3.94
N HIS A 122 -7.79 -0.04 -3.64
CA HIS A 122 -6.91 -1.21 -3.69
C HIS A 122 -7.58 -2.41 -4.40
N GLY A 123 -8.31 -2.15 -5.50
CA GLY A 123 -9.18 -3.14 -6.15
C GLY A 123 -10.46 -3.39 -5.36
N TYR A 124 -11.43 -4.07 -5.99
CA TYR A 124 -12.70 -4.36 -5.33
C TYR A 124 -12.59 -5.53 -4.35
N ILE A 125 -11.99 -6.63 -4.79
CA ILE A 125 -11.58 -7.80 -3.98
C ILE A 125 -10.10 -8.02 -4.23
N GLN A 126 -9.40 -8.56 -3.24
CA GLN A 126 -7.97 -8.79 -3.37
C GLN A 126 -7.65 -9.79 -4.50
N GLY A 127 -6.87 -9.33 -5.45
CA GLY A 127 -6.45 -10.11 -6.61
C GLY A 127 -5.75 -9.23 -7.65
N PRO A 128 -4.72 -9.76 -8.34
CA PRO A 128 -3.93 -8.95 -9.26
C PRO A 128 -4.74 -8.46 -10.46
N MET A 129 -4.55 -7.20 -10.86
CA MET A 129 -5.36 -6.53 -11.89
C MET A 129 -5.38 -7.27 -13.23
N HIS A 130 -4.29 -7.95 -13.61
CA HIS A 130 -4.24 -8.73 -14.85
C HIS A 130 -5.10 -10.01 -14.84
N LYS A 131 -5.68 -10.37 -13.69
CA LYS A 131 -6.65 -11.49 -13.54
C LYS A 131 -8.08 -10.99 -13.31
N VAL A 132 -8.31 -9.70 -13.38
CA VAL A 132 -9.64 -9.10 -13.30
C VAL A 132 -10.22 -9.02 -14.69
N ASP A 133 -11.35 -9.69 -14.93
CA ASP A 133 -11.98 -9.77 -16.26
C ASP A 133 -12.45 -8.39 -16.77
N ASP A 134 -13.06 -7.60 -15.89
CA ASP A 134 -13.48 -6.23 -16.17
C ASP A 134 -12.85 -5.26 -15.15
N GLN A 135 -11.71 -4.70 -15.52
CA GLN A 135 -10.99 -3.75 -14.66
C GLN A 135 -11.75 -2.43 -14.48
N VAL A 136 -12.46 -1.97 -15.51
CA VAL A 136 -13.25 -0.71 -15.44
C VAL A 136 -14.35 -0.85 -14.41
N GLN A 137 -15.07 -1.97 -14.45
CA GLN A 137 -16.12 -2.25 -13.46
C GLN A 137 -15.53 -2.38 -12.04
N ALA A 138 -14.43 -3.11 -11.87
CA ALA A 138 -13.81 -3.31 -10.56
C ALA A 138 -13.27 -2.00 -9.96
N ILE A 139 -12.70 -1.12 -10.78
CA ILE A 139 -12.26 0.22 -10.39
C ILE A 139 -13.47 1.07 -9.96
N ASP A 140 -14.52 1.12 -10.78
CA ASP A 140 -15.73 1.88 -10.44
C ASP A 140 -16.39 1.37 -9.15
N GLN A 141 -16.59 0.07 -8.99
CA GLN A 141 -17.13 -0.52 -7.77
C GLN A 141 -16.31 -0.14 -6.53
N THR A 142 -14.99 -0.15 -6.63
CA THR A 142 -14.09 0.27 -5.54
C THR A 142 -14.34 1.74 -5.17
N ILE A 143 -14.36 2.60 -6.18
CA ILE A 143 -14.57 4.04 -6.00
C ILE A 143 -15.95 4.32 -5.39
N GLN A 144 -17.00 3.66 -5.88
CA GLN A 144 -18.36 3.86 -5.38
C GLN A 144 -18.53 3.37 -3.93
N SER A 145 -17.92 2.23 -3.57
CA SER A 145 -17.94 1.70 -2.20
C SER A 145 -17.28 2.67 -1.22
N ILE A 146 -16.09 3.18 -1.56
CA ILE A 146 -15.40 4.17 -0.75
C ILE A 146 -16.21 5.47 -0.67
N LYS A 147 -16.71 5.96 -1.80
CA LYS A 147 -17.50 7.20 -1.85
C LYS A 147 -18.79 7.10 -1.04
N LYS A 148 -19.46 5.95 -1.07
CA LYS A 148 -20.68 5.70 -0.28
C LYS A 148 -20.41 5.81 1.22
N LEU A 149 -19.26 5.32 1.68
CA LEU A 149 -18.86 5.36 3.09
C LEU A 149 -18.37 6.75 3.52
N THR A 150 -17.51 7.37 2.73
CA THR A 150 -16.75 8.58 3.12
C THR A 150 -17.37 9.88 2.63
N GLY A 151 -18.32 9.81 1.70
CA GLY A 151 -18.86 10.97 0.97
C GLY A 151 -17.95 11.51 -0.13
N LYS A 152 -16.74 10.96 -0.31
CA LYS A 152 -15.73 11.41 -1.29
C LYS A 152 -15.18 10.24 -2.08
N ALA A 153 -14.98 10.42 -3.39
CA ALA A 153 -14.25 9.46 -4.21
C ALA A 153 -12.77 9.47 -3.82
N PRO A 154 -12.09 8.31 -3.79
CA PRO A 154 -10.65 8.27 -3.62
C PRO A 154 -9.95 8.90 -4.83
N VAL A 155 -8.83 9.54 -4.60
CA VAL A 155 -7.99 10.12 -5.66
C VAL A 155 -6.69 9.34 -5.84
N GLY A 156 -6.36 8.45 -4.92
CA GLY A 156 -5.21 7.56 -4.94
C GLY A 156 -5.58 6.12 -5.24
N TRP A 157 -4.62 5.37 -5.80
CA TRP A 157 -4.77 3.96 -6.10
C TRP A 157 -3.47 3.19 -5.89
N GLU A 158 -3.60 2.02 -5.26
CA GLU A 158 -2.58 0.99 -5.18
C GLU A 158 -3.18 -0.32 -5.69
N SER A 159 -2.70 -0.83 -6.81
CA SER A 159 -3.20 -2.11 -7.32
C SER A 159 -2.75 -3.27 -6.45
N PRO A 160 -3.60 -4.29 -6.21
CA PRO A 160 -3.20 -5.48 -5.48
C PRO A 160 -1.92 -6.11 -6.04
N GLY A 161 -0.90 -6.28 -5.17
CA GLY A 161 0.42 -6.76 -5.56
C GLY A 161 1.15 -5.84 -6.54
N LEU A 162 0.82 -4.54 -6.57
CA LEU A 162 1.36 -3.51 -7.47
C LEU A 162 1.20 -3.88 -8.96
N SER A 163 0.19 -4.70 -9.29
CA SER A 163 0.00 -5.27 -10.61
C SER A 163 -0.80 -4.35 -11.53
N GLU A 164 -0.38 -4.24 -12.78
CA GLU A 164 -1.07 -3.50 -13.83
C GLU A 164 -1.06 -4.28 -15.14
N THR A 165 -1.98 -3.94 -16.04
CA THR A 165 -1.90 -4.24 -17.47
C THR A 165 -1.52 -2.96 -18.22
N ASP A 166 -1.27 -3.06 -19.52
CA ASP A 166 -0.98 -1.88 -20.35
C ASP A 166 -2.07 -0.81 -20.29
N ASP A 167 -3.31 -1.18 -19.98
CA ASP A 167 -4.48 -0.30 -20.01
C ASP A 167 -4.90 0.19 -18.61
N THR A 168 -4.44 -0.46 -17.52
CA THR A 168 -4.89 -0.17 -16.13
C THR A 168 -4.73 1.32 -15.80
N LEU A 169 -3.60 1.92 -16.13
CA LEU A 169 -3.32 3.32 -15.81
C LEU A 169 -4.27 4.29 -16.53
N ASP A 170 -4.68 3.97 -17.78
CA ASP A 170 -5.64 4.77 -18.52
C ASP A 170 -7.05 4.65 -17.91
N TYR A 171 -7.45 3.46 -17.46
CA TYR A 171 -8.72 3.27 -16.74
C TYR A 171 -8.76 4.05 -15.43
N LEU A 172 -7.67 4.02 -14.65
CA LEU A 172 -7.54 4.79 -13.41
C LEU A 172 -7.64 6.29 -13.67
N SER A 173 -6.92 6.80 -14.68
CA SER A 173 -6.98 8.20 -15.10
C SER A 173 -8.39 8.62 -15.50
N ALA A 174 -9.08 7.80 -16.31
CA ALA A 174 -10.45 8.04 -16.73
C ALA A 174 -11.45 8.04 -15.57
N ALA A 175 -11.20 7.22 -14.54
CA ALA A 175 -11.99 7.15 -13.32
C ALA A 175 -11.72 8.29 -12.32
N GLY A 176 -10.76 9.19 -12.61
CA GLY A 176 -10.45 10.35 -11.78
C GLY A 176 -9.37 10.12 -10.72
N ILE A 177 -8.65 9.00 -10.79
CA ILE A 177 -7.48 8.77 -9.96
C ILE A 177 -6.35 9.70 -10.42
N THR A 178 -5.72 10.37 -9.48
CA THR A 178 -4.69 11.38 -9.76
C THR A 178 -3.29 10.93 -9.36
N TYR A 179 -3.17 9.94 -8.45
CA TYR A 179 -1.89 9.35 -8.10
C TYR A 179 -1.99 7.83 -7.89
N VAL A 180 -0.87 7.15 -8.11
CA VAL A 180 -0.73 5.70 -7.90
C VAL A 180 0.52 5.38 -7.08
N ALA A 181 0.47 4.26 -6.34
CA ALA A 181 1.57 3.71 -5.55
C ALA A 181 2.21 2.45 -6.19
N ASN A 182 1.90 2.15 -7.45
CA ASN A 182 2.29 0.88 -8.09
C ASN A 182 3.75 0.87 -8.61
N TRP A 183 4.34 2.06 -8.82
CA TRP A 183 5.61 2.22 -9.52
C TRP A 183 6.75 2.51 -8.54
N VAL A 184 7.56 1.47 -8.27
CA VAL A 184 8.63 1.50 -7.26
C VAL A 184 9.99 1.91 -7.86
N MET A 185 10.01 2.96 -8.67
CA MET A 185 11.15 3.28 -9.54
C MET A 185 11.98 4.49 -9.10
N ASP A 186 11.54 5.26 -8.10
CA ASP A 186 12.18 6.52 -7.73
C ASP A 186 11.95 6.85 -6.25
N ASP A 187 12.75 7.75 -5.69
CA ASP A 187 12.55 8.39 -4.38
C ASP A 187 11.75 9.70 -4.49
N LEU A 188 11.42 10.14 -5.71
CA LEU A 188 10.65 11.33 -6.04
C LEU A 188 9.36 10.98 -6.77
N PRO A 189 8.27 11.73 -6.57
CA PRO A 189 7.10 11.62 -7.42
C PRO A 189 7.45 11.90 -8.89
N ASP A 190 6.83 11.13 -9.80
CA ASP A 190 7.01 11.30 -11.23
C ASP A 190 5.70 11.17 -12.01
N TRP A 191 5.59 11.89 -13.13
CA TRP A 191 4.38 11.84 -13.94
C TRP A 191 4.42 10.67 -14.91
N LEU A 192 3.40 9.82 -14.81
CA LEU A 192 3.16 8.73 -15.73
C LEU A 192 2.27 9.21 -16.89
N HIS A 193 2.63 8.79 -18.09
CA HIS A 193 1.80 9.03 -19.26
C HIS A 193 0.55 8.17 -19.24
N ALA A 194 -0.59 8.78 -18.97
CA ALA A 194 -1.90 8.15 -18.95
C ALA A 194 -2.92 8.98 -19.75
N LYS A 195 -4.02 8.36 -20.15
CA LYS A 195 -5.14 8.99 -20.83
C LYS A 195 -6.40 8.87 -19.98
N PRO A 196 -7.21 9.92 -19.86
CA PRO A 196 -7.12 11.22 -20.57
C PRO A 196 -6.13 12.21 -19.95
N LYS A 197 -5.58 11.94 -18.77
CA LYS A 197 -4.67 12.84 -18.04
C LYS A 197 -3.49 12.05 -17.48
N PRO A 198 -2.30 12.66 -17.34
CA PRO A 198 -1.20 12.03 -16.63
C PRO A 198 -1.59 11.73 -15.19
N VAL A 199 -0.99 10.69 -14.61
CA VAL A 199 -1.18 10.25 -13.22
C VAL A 199 0.16 10.31 -12.52
N LEU A 200 0.19 10.76 -11.27
CA LEU A 200 1.41 10.88 -10.49
C LEU A 200 1.78 9.53 -9.88
N ALA A 201 2.96 9.01 -10.16
CA ALA A 201 3.55 7.93 -9.39
C ALA A 201 4.12 8.53 -8.10
N VAL A 202 3.59 8.14 -6.95
CA VAL A 202 4.15 8.50 -5.65
C VAL A 202 5.06 7.35 -5.19
N PRO A 203 6.30 7.64 -4.77
CA PRO A 203 7.25 6.60 -4.38
C PRO A 203 6.66 5.63 -3.36
N TYR A 204 6.70 4.35 -3.70
CA TYR A 204 6.36 3.25 -2.81
C TYR A 204 7.63 2.50 -2.47
N THR A 205 7.98 2.44 -1.19
CA THR A 205 9.23 1.81 -0.76
C THR A 205 8.98 0.31 -0.52
N VAL A 206 9.07 -0.49 -1.58
CA VAL A 206 8.78 -1.94 -1.52
C VAL A 206 9.66 -2.68 -0.49
N GLU A 207 10.85 -2.19 -0.21
CA GLU A 207 11.76 -2.76 0.79
C GLU A 207 11.39 -2.40 2.25
N LEU A 208 10.44 -1.47 2.43
CA LEU A 208 9.78 -1.17 3.71
C LEU A 208 8.31 -1.58 3.69
N ASN A 209 8.01 -2.68 3.03
CA ASN A 209 6.74 -3.36 3.06
C ASN A 209 6.91 -4.67 3.86
N ASP A 210 6.04 -4.90 4.83
CA ASP A 210 6.11 -6.06 5.72
C ASP A 210 5.87 -7.40 4.99
N ILE A 211 5.19 -7.42 3.83
CA ILE A 211 5.05 -8.62 3.00
C ILE A 211 6.42 -9.12 2.49
N PRO A 212 7.21 -8.34 1.72
CA PRO A 212 8.53 -8.75 1.30
C PRO A 212 9.42 -9.15 2.48
N LEU A 213 9.43 -8.34 3.53
CA LEU A 213 10.31 -8.55 4.67
C LEU A 213 9.99 -9.83 5.45
N MET A 214 8.74 -10.01 5.85
CA MET A 214 8.37 -11.00 6.86
C MET A 214 7.69 -12.23 6.28
N ALA A 215 6.98 -12.10 5.15
CA ALA A 215 6.23 -13.20 4.54
C ALA A 215 6.91 -13.80 3.31
N VAL A 216 7.93 -13.14 2.75
CA VAL A 216 8.69 -13.65 1.58
C VAL A 216 10.14 -13.93 1.96
N GLN A 217 10.83 -12.98 2.60
CA GLN A 217 12.24 -13.10 2.99
C GLN A 217 12.42 -13.69 4.39
N TYR A 218 11.35 -13.82 5.18
CA TYR A 218 11.35 -14.41 6.53
C TYR A 218 12.31 -13.74 7.53
N HIS A 219 12.44 -12.42 7.43
CA HIS A 219 13.25 -11.67 8.37
C HIS A 219 12.66 -11.63 9.78
N ARG A 220 13.49 -11.26 10.75
CA ARG A 220 13.11 -11.08 12.15
C ARG A 220 12.07 -9.98 12.31
N SER A 221 11.33 -10.02 13.42
CA SER A 221 10.25 -9.05 13.71
C SER A 221 10.71 -7.60 13.82
N ASP A 222 11.97 -7.37 14.19
CA ASP A 222 12.59 -6.05 14.34
C ASP A 222 13.27 -5.51 13.05
N GLU A 223 13.28 -6.29 11.97
CA GLU A 223 13.93 -5.90 10.72
C GLU A 223 13.30 -4.64 10.09
N MET A 224 11.98 -4.52 10.15
CA MET A 224 11.28 -3.34 9.64
C MET A 224 11.77 -2.06 10.32
N TYR A 225 11.98 -2.10 11.63
CA TYR A 225 12.53 -0.99 12.39
C TYR A 225 13.97 -0.66 11.95
N HIS A 226 14.83 -1.67 11.89
CA HIS A 226 16.25 -1.44 11.52
C HIS A 226 16.38 -0.86 10.12
N ARG A 227 15.69 -1.42 9.14
CA ARG A 227 15.68 -0.87 7.77
C ARG A 227 15.06 0.52 7.72
N GLY A 228 13.94 0.72 8.43
CA GLY A 228 13.28 2.02 8.48
C GLY A 228 14.20 3.13 8.99
N VAL A 229 14.95 2.89 10.07
CA VAL A 229 15.93 3.84 10.62
C VAL A 229 17.05 4.13 9.62
N LEU A 230 17.67 3.08 9.06
CA LEU A 230 18.77 3.25 8.11
C LEU A 230 18.34 3.97 6.84
N GLN A 231 17.15 3.66 6.33
CA GLN A 231 16.59 4.33 5.16
C GLN A 231 16.23 5.79 5.45
N LEU A 232 15.60 6.06 6.59
CA LEU A 232 15.30 7.41 7.03
C LEU A 232 16.57 8.26 7.10
N ASP A 233 17.62 7.76 7.74
CA ASP A 233 18.90 8.44 7.88
C ASP A 233 19.56 8.70 6.52
N ARG A 234 19.47 7.76 5.60
CA ARG A 234 20.02 7.92 4.25
C ARG A 234 19.26 8.94 3.45
N LEU A 235 17.93 8.80 3.36
CA LEU A 235 17.08 9.72 2.61
C LEU A 235 17.10 11.13 3.20
N TRP A 236 17.24 11.26 4.53
CA TRP A 236 17.40 12.57 5.17
C TRP A 236 18.66 13.29 4.74
N ARG A 237 19.79 12.56 4.58
CA ARG A 237 21.03 13.14 4.03
C ARG A 237 20.88 13.54 2.57
N ASP A 238 20.28 12.68 1.75
CA ASP A 238 20.05 12.94 0.34
C ASP A 238 19.09 14.11 0.11
N ALA A 239 18.10 14.25 0.98
CA ALA A 239 17.12 15.33 0.99
C ALA A 239 17.71 16.73 1.27
N ALA A 240 19.00 16.82 1.59
CA ALA A 240 19.69 18.12 1.64
C ALA A 240 19.82 18.78 0.27
N LYS A 241 19.77 18.00 -0.80
CA LYS A 241 19.90 18.48 -2.19
C LYS A 241 18.55 18.53 -2.90
N ILE A 242 17.78 17.47 -2.81
CA ILE A 242 16.46 17.33 -3.43
C ILE A 242 15.56 16.61 -2.42
N PRO A 243 14.34 17.06 -2.15
CA PRO A 243 13.41 16.40 -1.23
C PRO A 243 13.24 14.90 -1.53
N ARG A 244 12.84 14.11 -0.54
CA ARG A 244 12.62 12.66 -0.67
C ARG A 244 11.26 12.24 -0.12
N VAL A 245 10.73 11.14 -0.69
CA VAL A 245 9.58 10.43 -0.15
C VAL A 245 10.02 9.07 0.36
N MET A 246 9.56 8.68 1.53
CA MET A 246 9.76 7.38 2.14
C MET A 246 8.42 6.78 2.50
N ALA A 247 8.02 5.70 1.84
CA ALA A 247 6.81 4.99 2.20
C ALA A 247 7.11 3.83 3.16
N ILE A 248 6.18 3.55 4.08
CA ILE A 248 6.18 2.37 4.95
C ILE A 248 4.82 1.71 4.80
N SER A 249 4.81 0.46 4.34
CA SER A 249 3.59 -0.28 4.07
C SER A 249 3.42 -1.44 5.02
N VAL A 250 2.26 -1.53 5.68
CA VAL A 250 1.97 -2.54 6.70
C VAL A 250 0.63 -3.22 6.45
N HIS A 251 0.57 -4.51 6.80
CA HIS A 251 -0.62 -5.34 6.69
C HIS A 251 -1.08 -5.82 8.07
N PRO A 252 -2.38 -5.73 8.40
CA PRO A 252 -2.89 -6.10 9.72
C PRO A 252 -2.53 -7.51 10.20
N TYR A 253 -2.53 -8.49 9.30
CA TYR A 253 -2.20 -9.87 9.64
C TYR A 253 -0.69 -10.14 9.79
N ILE A 254 0.17 -9.20 9.39
CA ILE A 254 1.62 -9.29 9.55
C ILE A 254 2.10 -8.40 10.69
N THR A 255 2.06 -7.09 10.53
CA THR A 255 2.54 -6.14 11.54
C THR A 255 1.64 -6.10 12.76
N GLY A 256 0.33 -6.34 12.62
CA GLY A 256 -0.63 -6.29 13.73
C GLY A 256 -0.57 -7.46 14.73
N VAL A 257 0.34 -8.44 14.55
CA VAL A 257 0.53 -9.50 15.54
C VAL A 257 1.36 -9.01 16.74
N PRO A 258 1.15 -9.54 17.96
CA PRO A 258 1.71 -8.96 19.19
C PRO A 258 3.22 -8.77 19.18
N HIS A 259 3.97 -9.78 18.73
CA HIS A 259 5.44 -9.76 18.78
C HIS A 259 6.07 -8.82 17.74
N ARG A 260 5.34 -8.47 16.66
CA ARG A 260 5.82 -7.55 15.63
C ARG A 260 5.48 -6.11 15.95
N ILE A 261 4.25 -5.83 16.36
CA ILE A 261 3.86 -4.46 16.76
C ILE A 261 4.63 -3.96 17.98
N ASP A 262 5.05 -4.86 18.88
CA ASP A 262 5.85 -4.51 20.07
C ASP A 262 7.36 -4.42 19.79
N ALA A 263 7.87 -5.02 18.72
CA ALA A 263 9.26 -4.86 18.32
C ALA A 263 9.61 -3.39 18.09
N ASP A 264 8.71 -2.64 17.48
CA ASP A 264 8.85 -1.20 17.27
C ASP A 264 8.78 -0.37 18.57
N ARG A 265 8.08 -0.84 19.61
CA ARG A 265 7.94 -0.12 20.89
C ARG A 265 9.17 -0.23 21.77
N LYS A 266 9.89 -1.35 21.78
CA LYS A 266 11.06 -1.57 22.62
C LYS A 266 12.25 -0.73 22.21
N SER A 267 12.41 -0.49 20.91
CA SER A 267 13.49 0.32 20.37
C SER A 267 13.41 1.79 20.74
N THR A 268 12.20 2.35 20.88
CA THR A 268 12.00 3.74 21.34
C THR A 268 12.28 3.91 22.84
N ARG A 269 12.21 2.86 23.66
CA ARG A 269 12.54 2.92 25.10
C ARG A 269 14.02 2.81 25.40
N LEU A 270 14.81 2.15 24.54
CA LEU A 270 16.25 2.03 24.73
C LEU A 270 17.00 3.34 24.43
N ASN A 271 16.43 4.21 23.57
CA ASN A 271 17.02 5.52 23.25
C ASN A 271 16.63 6.65 24.23
N SER A 272 15.70 6.42 25.18
CA SER A 272 15.32 7.41 26.18
C SER A 272 16.05 7.27 27.51
N SER A 273 17.03 6.35 27.59
CA SER A 273 17.84 6.08 28.82
C SER A 273 19.33 6.38 28.64
N HIS A 274 19.68 7.29 27.69
CA HIS A 274 21.04 7.84 27.60
C HIS A 274 21.02 9.36 27.60
#